data_0276884d54b70d8018a37506aa4214c7
#
_entry.id   0276884d54b70d8018a37506aa4214c7
#
_cell.length_a   1.000
_cell.length_b   1.000
_cell.length_c   1.000
_cell.angle_alpha   90.00
_cell.angle_beta   90.00
_cell.angle_gamma   90.00
#
_symmetry.space_group_name_H-M   'P 1'
#
loop_
_entity.id
_entity.type
_entity.pdbx_description
1 polymer ?
#
loop_
_entity_poly.entity_id
_entity_poly.type
_entity_poly.pdbx_seq_one_letter_code
_entity_poly.pdbx_strand_id
1 'polypeptide(L)'
;MTWNKLTKSTLPAEIELYETTSNLNGSNFHAWYAIGDLSTGKVEVRVHIPSSPATIDTQSASFNGDCYLLVNGGYFYNGNHTGIAVINSIKSGSVSAVRGSLKTGDTEYNSMYNVTRGTFGVDASGKPNVVWTGTDASNNVFYFDRPLPSVKGENKYGIVTNENPTTAINWSPKYALSAGPVL
;
A
#
# COMPACT_ATOMS: atom_id res chain seq x y z
N MET A 1 -5.12 -21.97 15.67
CA MET A 1 -4.92 -21.93 14.20
C MET A 1 -3.56 -22.55 13.90
N THR A 2 -3.51 -23.52 13.00
CA THR A 2 -2.25 -24.20 12.62
C THR A 2 -1.89 -23.81 11.20
N TRP A 3 -0.64 -23.41 10.99
CA TRP A 3 -0.11 -23.06 9.69
C TRP A 3 0.80 -24.18 9.20
N ASN A 4 0.58 -24.63 7.97
CA ASN A 4 1.36 -25.65 7.32
C ASN A 4 2.27 -25.00 6.28
N LYS A 5 3.57 -25.25 6.35
CA LYS A 5 4.51 -24.80 5.33
C LYS A 5 4.27 -25.57 4.04
N LEU A 6 4.08 -24.86 2.95
CA LEU A 6 3.96 -25.44 1.62
C LEU A 6 5.32 -25.55 0.95
N THR A 7 5.66 -26.71 0.46
CA THR A 7 6.86 -26.92 -0.33
C THR A 7 6.50 -26.81 -1.80
N LYS A 8 7.06 -25.81 -2.47
CA LYS A 8 6.91 -25.58 -3.91
C LYS A 8 8.31 -25.53 -4.53
N SER A 9 8.62 -26.45 -5.42
CA SER A 9 9.94 -26.53 -6.08
C SER A 9 10.27 -25.31 -6.96
N THR A 10 9.27 -24.51 -7.28
CA THR A 10 9.42 -23.28 -8.07
C THR A 10 9.74 -22.05 -7.25
N LEU A 11 9.63 -22.11 -5.91
CA LEU A 11 9.96 -20.98 -5.05
C LEU A 11 11.46 -20.99 -4.71
N PRO A 12 12.13 -19.83 -4.74
CA PRO A 12 13.48 -19.71 -4.25
C PRO A 12 13.53 -19.91 -2.72
N ALA A 13 14.70 -20.24 -2.20
CA ALA A 13 14.89 -20.51 -0.78
C ALA A 13 14.57 -19.29 0.12
N GLU A 14 14.61 -18.11 -0.44
CA GLU A 14 14.30 -16.83 0.20
C GLU A 14 12.81 -16.60 0.40
N ILE A 15 11.93 -17.45 -0.17
CA ILE A 15 10.47 -17.31 -0.03
C ILE A 15 9.90 -18.54 0.67
N GLU A 16 9.21 -18.31 1.75
CA GLU A 16 8.43 -19.33 2.44
C GLU A 16 6.93 -19.04 2.27
N LEU A 17 6.15 -20.07 1.97
CA LEU A 17 4.71 -19.99 1.83
C LEU A 17 4.03 -20.90 2.84
N TYR A 18 2.99 -20.38 3.50
CA TYR A 18 2.22 -21.09 4.49
C TYR A 18 0.74 -21.02 4.19
N GLU A 19 0.03 -22.07 4.57
CA GLU A 19 -1.41 -22.21 4.40
C GLU A 19 -2.08 -22.63 5.70
N THR A 20 -3.27 -22.17 5.93
CA THR A 20 -4.17 -22.69 6.95
C THR A 20 -5.58 -22.89 6.42
N THR A 21 -6.20 -23.99 6.83
CA THR A 21 -7.60 -24.31 6.56
C THR A 21 -8.38 -24.45 7.89
N SER A 22 -7.91 -23.77 8.93
CA SER A 22 -8.50 -23.84 10.26
C SER A 22 -9.93 -23.32 10.27
N ASN A 23 -10.76 -23.94 11.11
CA ASN A 23 -12.07 -23.38 11.42
C ASN A 23 -11.89 -22.19 12.38
N LEU A 24 -12.48 -21.06 12.06
CA LEU A 24 -12.48 -19.86 12.89
C LEU A 24 -13.91 -19.47 13.22
N ASN A 25 -14.26 -19.52 14.49
CA ASN A 25 -15.60 -19.16 14.98
C ASN A 25 -16.74 -19.90 14.25
N GLY A 26 -16.55 -21.19 13.98
CA GLY A 26 -17.56 -22.03 13.31
C GLY A 26 -17.62 -21.87 11.79
N SER A 27 -16.77 -21.01 11.20
CA SER A 27 -16.68 -20.82 9.76
C SER A 27 -15.38 -21.40 9.23
N ASN A 28 -15.43 -22.00 8.04
CA ASN A 28 -14.23 -22.43 7.35
C ASN A 28 -13.41 -21.20 6.98
N PHE A 29 -12.16 -21.21 7.42
CA PHE A 29 -11.19 -20.15 7.16
C PHE A 29 -10.03 -20.74 6.36
N HIS A 30 -9.79 -20.15 5.19
CA HIS A 30 -8.67 -20.53 4.35
C HIS A 30 -7.84 -19.28 4.08
N ALA A 31 -6.56 -19.35 4.43
CA ALA A 31 -5.65 -18.24 4.24
C ALA A 31 -4.23 -18.72 3.93
N TRP A 32 -3.49 -17.84 3.30
CA TRP A 32 -2.07 -18.00 3.02
C TRP A 32 -1.31 -16.80 3.55
N TYR A 33 -0.07 -17.02 3.94
CA TYR A 33 0.90 -15.95 4.08
C TYR A 33 2.25 -16.37 3.51
N ALA A 34 3.01 -15.39 3.07
CA ALA A 34 4.35 -15.60 2.56
C ALA A 34 5.34 -14.76 3.33
N ILE A 35 6.54 -15.30 3.52
CA ILE A 35 7.69 -14.60 4.08
C ILE A 35 8.73 -14.51 2.98
N GLY A 36 9.25 -13.31 2.73
CA GLY A 36 10.35 -13.05 1.81
C GLY A 36 11.56 -12.51 2.54
N ASP A 37 12.70 -13.17 2.44
CA ASP A 37 13.98 -12.64 2.91
C ASP A 37 14.61 -11.75 1.83
N LEU A 38 14.44 -10.45 1.98
CA LEU A 38 14.97 -9.45 1.05
C LEU A 38 16.46 -9.14 1.28
N SER A 39 17.04 -9.59 2.38
CA SER A 39 18.43 -9.26 2.77
C SER A 39 19.47 -9.86 1.82
N THR A 40 19.13 -10.95 1.16
CA THR A 40 20.03 -11.64 0.21
C THR A 40 20.14 -10.93 -1.14
N GLY A 41 19.19 -10.05 -1.46
CA GLY A 41 19.09 -9.39 -2.77
C GLY A 41 18.67 -10.29 -3.93
N LYS A 42 18.35 -11.58 -3.67
CA LYS A 42 17.92 -12.52 -4.71
C LYS A 42 16.42 -12.39 -5.02
N VAL A 43 15.66 -11.86 -4.11
CA VAL A 43 14.25 -11.51 -4.29
C VAL A 43 14.03 -10.07 -3.94
N GLU A 44 13.07 -9.43 -4.59
CA GLU A 44 12.70 -8.03 -4.33
C GLU A 44 11.19 -7.86 -4.33
N VAL A 45 10.72 -6.80 -3.68
CA VAL A 45 9.35 -6.34 -3.78
C VAL A 45 9.27 -5.26 -4.84
N ARG A 46 8.31 -5.38 -5.74
CA ARG A 46 8.02 -4.36 -6.75
C ARG A 46 6.56 -3.90 -6.65
N VAL A 47 6.34 -2.66 -6.99
CA VAL A 47 5.00 -2.12 -7.26
C VAL A 47 4.82 -2.10 -8.77
N HIS A 48 3.66 -2.59 -9.22
CA HIS A 48 3.27 -2.56 -10.61
C HIS A 48 1.93 -1.86 -10.76
N ILE A 49 1.86 -0.93 -11.71
CA ILE A 49 0.63 -0.26 -12.10
C ILE A 49 0.41 -0.59 -13.57
N PRO A 50 -0.56 -1.44 -13.88
CA PRO A 50 -0.86 -1.77 -15.26
C PRO A 50 -1.49 -0.57 -15.98
N SER A 51 -1.31 -0.50 -17.28
CA SER A 51 -1.96 0.52 -18.14
C SER A 51 -3.48 0.33 -18.26
N SER A 52 -3.95 -0.87 -17.97
CA SER A 52 -5.38 -1.23 -17.93
C SER A 52 -5.62 -2.35 -16.92
N PRO A 53 -6.83 -2.46 -16.36
CA PRO A 53 -7.21 -3.59 -15.52
C PRO A 53 -7.01 -4.92 -16.26
N ALA A 54 -6.39 -5.88 -15.59
CA ALA A 54 -6.16 -7.21 -16.13
C ALA A 54 -6.16 -8.25 -15.00
N THR A 55 -6.26 -9.52 -15.38
CA THR A 55 -6.19 -10.63 -14.42
C THR A 55 -4.80 -10.73 -13.79
N ILE A 56 -4.70 -11.39 -12.64
CA ILE A 56 -3.43 -11.66 -11.96
C ILE A 56 -2.46 -12.40 -12.88
N ASP A 57 -2.94 -13.38 -13.63
CA ASP A 57 -2.11 -14.15 -14.57
C ASP A 57 -1.52 -13.26 -15.67
N THR A 58 -2.36 -12.39 -16.26
CA THR A 58 -1.89 -11.43 -17.26
C THR A 58 -0.86 -10.47 -16.67
N GLN A 59 -1.08 -10.01 -15.45
CA GLN A 59 -0.15 -9.10 -14.77
C GLN A 59 1.16 -9.80 -14.44
N SER A 60 1.13 -11.03 -13.91
CA SER A 60 2.35 -11.78 -13.60
C SER A 60 3.22 -12.02 -14.85
N ALA A 61 2.59 -12.30 -15.98
CA ALA A 61 3.29 -12.48 -17.25
C ALA A 61 3.91 -11.19 -17.81
N SER A 62 3.50 -10.02 -17.33
CA SER A 62 4.04 -8.73 -17.78
C SER A 62 5.36 -8.34 -17.11
N PHE A 63 5.75 -9.03 -16.05
CA PHE A 63 7.02 -8.75 -15.38
C PHE A 63 8.21 -9.32 -16.20
N ASN A 64 9.27 -8.54 -16.24
CA ASN A 64 10.55 -9.04 -16.73
C ASN A 64 11.24 -9.78 -15.60
N GLY A 65 11.25 -11.11 -15.68
CA GLY A 65 11.76 -12.03 -14.67
C GLY A 65 10.66 -12.84 -13.99
N ASP A 66 11.03 -13.67 -13.03
CA ASP A 66 10.11 -14.55 -12.32
C ASP A 66 9.25 -13.74 -11.33
N CYS A 67 7.94 -13.88 -11.44
CA CYS A 67 6.98 -13.37 -10.49
C CYS A 67 6.49 -14.48 -9.56
N TYR A 68 7.04 -14.56 -8.36
CA TYR A 68 6.72 -15.64 -7.41
C TYR A 68 5.42 -15.39 -6.64
N LEU A 69 5.13 -14.14 -6.34
CA LEU A 69 3.94 -13.71 -5.60
C LEU A 69 3.40 -12.41 -6.19
N LEU A 70 2.11 -12.38 -6.41
CA LEU A 70 1.40 -11.19 -6.83
C LEU A 70 0.12 -11.02 -6.01
N VAL A 71 -0.05 -9.87 -5.43
CA VAL A 71 -1.24 -9.54 -4.63
C VAL A 71 -1.78 -8.17 -5.02
N ASN A 72 -3.07 -7.97 -4.80
CA ASN A 72 -3.65 -6.64 -4.90
C ASN A 72 -2.97 -5.71 -3.90
N GLY A 73 -2.59 -4.54 -4.38
CA GLY A 73 -1.96 -3.52 -3.55
C GLY A 73 -2.94 -2.48 -3.07
N GLY A 74 -3.17 -1.45 -3.86
CA GLY A 74 -3.97 -0.29 -3.48
C GLY A 74 -5.39 -0.30 -4.03
N TYR A 75 -6.18 0.65 -3.57
CA TYR A 75 -7.49 0.92 -4.14
C TYR A 75 -7.39 1.59 -5.51
N PHE A 76 -8.39 1.35 -6.35
CA PHE A 76 -8.52 2.00 -7.64
C PHE A 76 -9.95 2.50 -7.85
N TYR A 77 -10.09 3.51 -8.70
CA TYR A 77 -11.36 4.07 -9.11
C TYR A 77 -11.27 4.51 -10.56
N ASN A 78 -12.24 4.10 -11.38
CA ASN A 78 -12.25 4.40 -12.82
C ASN A 78 -10.94 4.08 -13.54
N GLY A 79 -10.33 2.93 -13.23
CA GLY A 79 -9.08 2.48 -13.84
C GLY A 79 -7.82 3.17 -13.33
N ASN A 80 -7.93 4.11 -12.39
CA ASN A 80 -6.79 4.81 -11.79
C ASN A 80 -6.60 4.36 -10.34
N HIS A 81 -5.35 4.21 -9.92
CA HIS A 81 -5.07 3.99 -8.51
C HIS A 81 -5.40 5.25 -7.69
N THR A 82 -5.95 5.05 -6.50
CA THR A 82 -6.44 6.14 -5.63
C THR A 82 -5.49 6.45 -4.48
N GLY A 83 -4.27 5.98 -4.55
CA GLY A 83 -3.24 6.18 -3.55
C GLY A 83 -1.93 6.63 -4.18
N ILE A 84 -0.89 6.72 -3.36
CA ILE A 84 0.47 6.91 -3.85
C ILE A 84 1.04 5.57 -4.26
N ALA A 85 1.70 5.57 -5.42
CA ALA A 85 2.62 4.53 -5.79
C ALA A 85 3.99 5.13 -6.05
N VAL A 86 5.03 4.45 -5.61
CA VAL A 86 6.42 4.78 -5.92
C VAL A 86 7.01 3.60 -6.67
N ILE A 87 7.58 3.87 -7.83
CA ILE A 87 8.19 2.88 -8.70
C ILE A 87 9.57 3.40 -9.10
N ASN A 88 10.63 2.66 -8.74
CA ASN A 88 12.02 3.08 -8.97
C ASN A 88 12.31 4.49 -8.41
N SER A 89 11.83 4.77 -7.21
CA SER A 89 11.94 6.07 -6.54
C SER A 89 11.19 7.22 -7.22
N ILE A 90 10.39 6.93 -8.26
CA ILE A 90 9.55 7.92 -8.93
C ILE A 90 8.12 7.79 -8.40
N LYS A 91 7.61 8.87 -7.86
CA LYS A 91 6.23 8.95 -7.42
C LYS A 91 5.28 8.97 -8.62
N SER A 92 4.28 8.10 -8.59
CA SER A 92 3.16 8.11 -9.51
C SER A 92 1.86 8.32 -8.74
N GLY A 93 0.99 9.15 -9.28
CA GLY A 93 -0.30 9.49 -8.68
C GLY A 93 -0.22 10.51 -7.55
N SER A 94 -1.36 10.84 -7.03
CA SER A 94 -1.51 11.63 -5.80
C SER A 94 -2.17 10.77 -4.75
N VAL A 95 -1.91 11.01 -3.47
CA VAL A 95 -2.85 10.67 -2.42
C VAL A 95 -4.01 11.60 -2.62
N SER A 96 -4.69 11.39 -3.71
CA SER A 96 -5.85 12.20 -3.97
C SER A 96 -6.86 11.91 -2.88
N ALA A 97 -7.37 12.94 -2.45
CA ALA A 97 -8.56 13.13 -1.71
C ALA A 97 -9.46 11.91 -1.69
N VAL A 98 -9.63 11.35 -0.53
CA VAL A 98 -10.78 10.50 -0.29
C VAL A 98 -11.97 11.44 -0.26
N ARG A 99 -12.95 11.19 -1.08
CA ARG A 99 -14.26 11.80 -0.86
C ARG A 99 -14.73 11.35 0.50
N GLY A 100 -14.85 12.28 1.43
CA GLY A 100 -15.51 12.00 2.66
C GLY A 100 -16.93 11.55 2.36
N SER A 101 -17.32 10.40 2.85
CA SER A 101 -18.72 9.98 2.86
C SER A 101 -19.45 10.75 3.97
N LEU A 102 -19.55 12.06 3.83
CA LEU A 102 -20.37 12.87 4.69
C LEU A 102 -21.84 12.61 4.33
N LYS A 103 -22.70 12.69 5.31
CA LYS A 103 -24.13 12.50 5.08
C LYS A 103 -24.65 13.56 4.13
N THR A 104 -25.58 13.20 3.26
CA THR A 104 -26.32 14.16 2.43
C THR A 104 -26.90 15.24 3.32
N GLY A 105 -26.63 16.50 2.97
CA GLY A 105 -27.04 17.67 3.77
C GLY A 105 -25.91 18.31 4.59
N ASP A 106 -24.77 17.65 4.76
CA ASP A 106 -23.59 18.32 5.30
C ASP A 106 -23.05 19.30 4.25
N THR A 107 -22.59 20.47 4.71
CA THR A 107 -22.03 21.52 3.84
C THR A 107 -20.79 21.06 3.09
N GLU A 108 -20.17 19.99 3.56
CA GLU A 108 -18.96 19.38 2.99
C GLU A 108 -19.23 18.07 2.25
N TYR A 109 -20.51 17.77 2.00
CA TYR A 109 -20.90 16.59 1.26
C TYR A 109 -20.23 16.55 -0.13
N ASN A 110 -19.61 15.44 -0.45
CA ASN A 110 -18.79 15.27 -1.67
C ASN A 110 -17.53 16.14 -1.77
N SER A 111 -17.17 16.85 -0.71
CA SER A 111 -15.89 17.56 -0.70
C SER A 111 -14.73 16.58 -0.73
N MET A 112 -13.70 16.93 -1.47
CA MET A 112 -12.45 16.16 -1.52
C MET A 112 -11.53 16.66 -0.41
N TYR A 113 -10.93 15.74 0.35
CA TYR A 113 -9.93 16.10 1.36
C TYR A 113 -8.82 15.05 1.41
N ASN A 114 -7.64 15.49 1.74
CA ASN A 114 -6.49 14.62 1.87
C ASN A 114 -6.53 13.91 3.22
N VAL A 115 -6.26 12.63 3.21
CA VAL A 115 -6.10 11.81 4.41
C VAL A 115 -4.78 11.07 4.35
N THR A 116 -4.20 10.80 5.51
CA THR A 116 -3.06 9.89 5.55
C THR A 116 -3.52 8.46 5.31
N ARG A 117 -2.73 7.72 4.54
CA ARG A 117 -3.00 6.31 4.23
C ARG A 117 -1.86 5.43 4.64
N GLY A 118 -2.18 4.24 5.10
CA GLY A 118 -1.20 3.19 5.32
C GLY A 118 -0.45 2.88 4.02
N THR A 119 0.84 2.83 4.11
CA THR A 119 1.74 2.63 2.97
C THR A 119 2.78 1.60 3.34
N PHE A 120 2.85 0.54 2.55
CA PHE A 120 3.94 -0.42 2.60
C PHE A 120 4.93 -0.11 1.48
N GLY A 121 6.21 -0.28 1.76
CA GLY A 121 7.22 -0.16 0.72
C GLY A 121 8.59 -0.66 1.17
N VAL A 122 9.53 -0.61 0.24
CA VAL A 122 10.93 -0.97 0.45
C VAL A 122 11.84 0.14 -0.07
N ASP A 123 12.92 0.40 0.61
CA ASP A 123 13.95 1.35 0.16
C ASP A 123 14.91 0.72 -0.86
N ALA A 124 15.92 1.46 -1.29
CA ALA A 124 16.89 0.98 -2.26
C ALA A 124 17.77 -0.17 -1.75
N SER A 125 17.86 -0.36 -0.43
CA SER A 125 18.57 -1.48 0.20
C SER A 125 17.70 -2.73 0.38
N GLY A 126 16.41 -2.66 0.00
CA GLY A 126 15.45 -3.73 0.21
C GLY A 126 14.82 -3.74 1.59
N LYS A 127 15.12 -2.76 2.45
CA LYS A 127 14.56 -2.67 3.80
C LYS A 127 13.08 -2.28 3.74
N PRO A 128 12.18 -3.15 4.24
CA PRO A 128 10.75 -2.84 4.25
C PRO A 128 10.39 -1.83 5.35
N ASN A 129 9.32 -1.09 5.10
CA ASN A 129 8.70 -0.22 6.09
C ASN A 129 7.19 -0.12 5.87
N VAL A 130 6.46 0.11 6.96
CA VAL A 130 5.03 0.43 6.95
C VAL A 130 4.85 1.77 7.62
N VAL A 131 4.32 2.72 6.89
CA VAL A 131 4.21 4.11 7.30
C VAL A 131 2.84 4.67 6.96
N TRP A 132 2.54 5.85 7.45
CA TRP A 132 1.42 6.64 6.98
C TRP A 132 1.92 7.67 5.97
N THR A 133 1.20 7.83 4.88
CA THR A 133 1.57 8.77 3.81
C THR A 133 0.48 9.80 3.59
N GLY A 134 0.88 11.04 3.49
CA GLY A 134 0.02 12.16 3.13
C GLY A 134 0.64 13.04 2.05
N THR A 135 -0.17 13.90 1.44
CA THR A 135 0.29 14.92 0.49
C THR A 135 -0.17 16.30 0.93
N ASP A 136 0.63 17.31 0.63
CA ASP A 136 0.20 18.70 0.74
C ASP A 136 -0.58 19.16 -0.52
N ALA A 137 -0.98 20.42 -0.54
CA ALA A 137 -1.70 21.03 -1.65
C ALA A 137 -0.88 21.06 -2.96
N SER A 138 0.43 20.97 -2.88
CA SER A 138 1.35 20.92 -4.02
C SER A 138 1.67 19.48 -4.47
N ASN A 139 1.00 18.49 -3.89
CA ASN A 139 1.25 17.07 -4.10
C ASN A 139 2.64 16.59 -3.67
N ASN A 140 3.32 17.30 -2.79
CA ASN A 140 4.51 16.76 -2.15
C ASN A 140 4.11 15.63 -1.21
N VAL A 141 4.91 14.58 -1.18
CA VAL A 141 4.65 13.37 -0.38
C VAL A 141 5.43 13.42 0.91
N PHE A 142 4.73 13.14 1.99
CA PHE A 142 5.29 13.05 3.33
C PHE A 142 4.94 11.71 3.97
N TYR A 143 5.88 11.18 4.73
CA TYR A 143 5.72 9.92 5.43
C TYR A 143 5.74 10.16 6.94
N PHE A 144 4.91 9.43 7.67
CA PHE A 144 4.72 9.60 9.11
C PHE A 144 4.70 8.24 9.79
N ASP A 145 5.14 8.20 11.04
CA ASP A 145 5.08 7.02 11.90
C ASP A 145 3.68 6.77 12.49
N ARG A 146 2.77 7.72 12.32
CA ARG A 146 1.40 7.68 12.82
C ARG A 146 0.44 8.38 11.85
N PRO A 147 -0.87 8.06 11.89
CA PRO A 147 -1.86 8.80 11.13
C PRO A 147 -1.93 10.24 11.65
N LEU A 148 -2.03 11.18 10.72
CA LEU A 148 -2.39 12.55 11.08
C LEU A 148 -3.90 12.65 11.24
N PRO A 149 -4.40 13.35 12.26
CA PRO A 149 -5.82 13.49 12.48
C PRO A 149 -6.45 14.29 11.35
N SER A 150 -7.55 13.76 10.82
CA SER A 150 -8.46 14.52 9.95
C SER A 150 -9.51 15.15 10.84
N VAL A 151 -9.39 16.44 11.13
CA VAL A 151 -10.35 17.14 11.96
C VAL A 151 -11.33 17.90 11.05
N LYS A 152 -12.61 17.57 11.17
CA LYS A 152 -13.69 18.29 10.49
C LYS A 152 -13.70 19.74 10.97
N GLY A 153 -13.57 20.69 10.06
CA GLY A 153 -13.64 22.12 10.35
C GLY A 153 -12.33 22.83 10.65
N GLU A 154 -11.30 22.10 11.05
CA GLU A 154 -9.97 22.63 11.21
C GLU A 154 -9.10 22.15 10.04
N ASN A 155 -8.68 23.06 9.19
CA ASN A 155 -7.83 22.74 8.08
C ASN A 155 -8.35 21.53 7.29
N LYS A 156 -9.51 21.68 6.82
CA LYS A 156 -10.54 20.72 6.39
C LYS A 156 -10.02 19.54 5.57
N TYR A 157 -8.91 19.71 4.96
CA TYR A 157 -8.49 18.84 3.90
C TYR A 157 -7.00 18.61 3.90
N GLY A 158 -6.32 19.41 4.65
CA GLY A 158 -4.90 19.41 4.57
C GLY A 158 -4.32 18.78 5.79
N ILE A 159 -4.42 17.60 5.85
CA ILE A 159 -3.80 16.86 6.87
C ILE A 159 -2.29 17.08 6.87
N VAL A 160 -1.72 17.33 5.71
CA VAL A 160 -0.36 17.81 5.60
C VAL A 160 -0.41 19.32 5.39
N THR A 161 -0.24 20.07 6.45
CA THR A 161 -0.11 21.53 6.45
C THR A 161 1.37 21.89 6.51
N ASN A 162 1.67 23.19 6.44
CA ASN A 162 3.03 23.69 6.62
C ASN A 162 3.62 23.34 8.01
N GLU A 163 2.81 23.04 8.97
CA GLU A 163 3.21 22.65 10.32
C GLU A 163 3.50 21.16 10.43
N ASN A 164 2.84 20.33 9.66
CA ASN A 164 2.94 18.89 9.72
C ASN A 164 4.20 18.31 9.06
N PRO A 165 4.80 18.90 8.02
CA PRO A 165 6.05 18.39 7.46
C PRO A 165 7.17 18.26 8.48
N THR A 166 7.16 19.03 9.57
CA THR A 166 8.16 18.95 10.64
C THR A 166 8.12 17.62 11.40
N THR A 167 7.02 16.89 11.36
CA THR A 167 6.86 15.57 11.99
C THR A 167 7.04 14.42 11.00
N ALA A 168 7.30 14.72 9.74
CA ALA A 168 7.54 13.70 8.73
C ALA A 168 8.84 12.95 9.00
N ILE A 169 8.82 11.65 8.78
CA ILE A 169 10.02 10.82 8.84
C ILE A 169 10.78 10.91 7.52
N ASN A 170 12.11 10.85 7.60
CA ASN A 170 12.94 10.78 6.42
C ASN A 170 13.00 9.34 5.91
N TRP A 171 12.16 9.04 4.93
CA TRP A 171 12.11 7.73 4.26
C TRP A 171 12.03 7.93 2.75
N SER A 172 12.89 7.23 2.02
CA SER A 172 12.98 7.31 0.57
C SER A 172 12.76 5.92 -0.04
N PRO A 173 11.51 5.52 -0.28
CA PRO A 173 11.24 4.22 -0.84
C PRO A 173 11.67 4.12 -2.30
N LYS A 174 12.20 2.96 -2.68
CA LYS A 174 12.37 2.55 -4.09
C LYS A 174 11.02 2.11 -4.68
N TYR A 175 10.29 1.33 -3.89
CA TYR A 175 8.93 0.90 -4.21
C TYR A 175 8.03 1.11 -3.01
N ALA A 176 6.88 1.72 -3.21
CA ALA A 176 5.88 1.85 -2.17
C ALA A 176 4.47 1.93 -2.76
N LEU A 177 3.50 1.47 -1.99
CA LEU A 177 2.10 1.54 -2.38
C LEU A 177 1.24 1.87 -1.17
N SER A 178 0.45 2.93 -1.28
CA SER A 178 -0.53 3.27 -0.26
C SER A 178 -1.88 2.61 -0.56
N ALA A 179 -2.51 2.12 0.49
CA ALA A 179 -3.79 1.42 0.41
C ALA A 179 -4.77 1.94 1.47
N GLY A 180 -5.14 1.09 2.40
CA GLY A 180 -6.05 1.37 3.49
C GLY A 180 -5.37 1.86 4.77
N PRO A 181 -6.09 1.87 5.87
CA PRO A 181 -5.49 2.10 7.18
C PRO A 181 -4.49 0.99 7.53
N VAL A 182 -3.48 1.33 8.30
CA VAL A 182 -2.65 0.33 9.00
C VAL A 182 -3.48 -0.17 10.19
N LEU A 183 -3.61 -1.47 10.32
CA LEU A 183 -4.31 -2.12 11.43
C LEU A 183 -3.32 -2.44 12.55
#